data_570f09b9a7ce87d87f536f5ad8ddd157
#
_entry.id   570f09b9a7ce87d87f536f5ad8ddd157
#
_cell.length_a   1.000
_cell.length_b   1.000
_cell.length_c   1.000
_cell.angle_alpha   90.00
_cell.angle_beta   90.00
_cell.angle_gamma   90.00
#
_symmetry.space_group_name_H-M   'P 1'
#
loop_
_entity.id
_entity.type
_entity.pdbx_description
1 polymer ?
#
loop_
_entity_poly.entity_id
_entity_poly.type
_entity_poly.pdbx_seq_one_letter_code
_entity_poly.pdbx_strand_id
1 'polypeptide(L)'
;MTTHKGLSIGQSASSTRTFTADEIAKYSALTGDTSFDEGMIPSPMLGGMVSDLLGTKVPGRGTMWLKQHYEFPAPAHVGEAITASVEISRLRPEKDLVYLNVQCVNLQGQIVCKGETLVFVADLESARS
;
A
#
# COMPACT_ATOMS: atom_id res chain seq x y z
N MET A 1 -2.49 -14.52 -17.49
CA MET A 1 -1.29 -15.28 -17.04
C MET A 1 -1.25 -15.36 -15.53
N THR A 2 -0.96 -16.52 -15.02
CA THR A 2 -0.80 -16.74 -13.58
C THR A 2 0.64 -17.19 -13.33
N THR A 3 1.32 -16.54 -12.39
CA THR A 3 2.70 -16.88 -12.05
C THR A 3 2.78 -18.17 -11.22
N HIS A 4 4.00 -18.67 -11.05
CA HIS A 4 4.28 -19.81 -10.17
C HIS A 4 3.68 -19.60 -8.76
N LYS A 5 3.66 -18.37 -8.24
CA LYS A 5 3.10 -18.08 -6.91
C LYS A 5 1.61 -17.76 -6.94
N GLY A 6 0.94 -18.01 -8.04
CA GLY A 6 -0.50 -17.77 -8.17
C GLY A 6 -0.89 -16.33 -8.38
N LEU A 7 0.07 -15.47 -8.76
CA LEU A 7 -0.22 -14.06 -9.02
C LEU A 7 -0.69 -13.84 -10.45
N SER A 8 -1.68 -12.98 -10.62
CA SER A 8 -2.22 -12.64 -11.95
C SER A 8 -2.63 -11.16 -11.99
N ILE A 9 -2.63 -10.61 -13.20
CA ILE A 9 -3.09 -9.24 -13.43
C ILE A 9 -4.55 -9.12 -13.01
N GLY A 10 -4.88 -8.04 -12.31
CA GLY A 10 -6.21 -7.81 -11.77
C GLY A 10 -6.44 -8.32 -10.36
N GLN A 11 -5.52 -9.13 -9.84
CA GLN A 11 -5.60 -9.61 -8.47
C GLN A 11 -5.45 -8.42 -7.52
N SER A 12 -6.32 -8.33 -6.51
CA SER A 12 -6.37 -7.18 -5.63
C SER A 12 -6.58 -7.57 -4.18
N ALA A 13 -6.30 -6.62 -3.29
CA ALA A 13 -6.59 -6.75 -1.87
C ALA A 13 -6.92 -5.37 -1.33
N SER A 14 -7.68 -5.34 -0.25
CA SER A 14 -8.00 -4.07 0.42
C SER A 14 -8.12 -4.29 1.93
N SER A 15 -8.00 -3.19 2.67
CA SER A 15 -8.25 -3.16 4.11
C SER A 15 -8.76 -1.78 4.49
N THR A 16 -9.56 -1.75 5.55
CA THR A 16 -10.10 -0.49 6.07
C THR A 16 -9.59 -0.28 7.48
N ARG A 17 -9.18 0.94 7.78
CA ARG A 17 -8.68 1.30 9.10
C ARG A 17 -9.10 2.70 9.47
N THR A 18 -9.36 2.90 10.77
CA THR A 18 -9.62 4.23 11.36
C THR A 18 -8.48 4.53 12.32
N PHE A 19 -7.74 5.61 12.04
CA PHE A 19 -6.62 6.00 12.91
C PHE A 19 -7.13 6.90 14.03
N THR A 20 -6.58 6.71 15.23
CA THR A 20 -6.88 7.49 16.41
C THR A 20 -5.82 8.56 16.66
N ALA A 21 -6.15 9.58 17.44
CA ALA A 21 -5.17 10.60 17.84
C ALA A 21 -3.99 9.98 18.61
N ASP A 22 -4.24 8.94 19.40
CA ASP A 22 -3.19 8.23 20.13
C ASP A 22 -2.20 7.55 19.18
N GLU A 23 -2.69 6.94 18.10
CA GLU A 23 -1.84 6.33 17.08
C GLU A 23 -0.98 7.37 16.36
N ILE A 24 -1.53 8.55 16.10
CA ILE A 24 -0.76 9.65 15.48
C ILE A 24 0.33 10.13 16.45
N ALA A 25 0.03 10.23 17.73
CA ALA A 25 1.03 10.60 18.74
C ALA A 25 2.17 9.59 18.80
N LYS A 26 1.86 8.29 18.69
CA LYS A 26 2.86 7.23 18.66
C LYS A 26 3.73 7.33 17.42
N TYR A 27 3.15 7.63 16.26
CA TYR A 27 3.89 7.86 15.03
C TYR A 27 4.88 9.01 15.20
N SER A 28 4.43 10.15 15.74
CA SER A 28 5.29 11.31 15.97
C SER A 28 6.42 10.99 16.94
N ALA A 29 6.14 10.25 18.00
CA ALA A 29 7.15 9.86 18.98
C ALA A 29 8.19 8.94 18.36
N LEU A 30 7.76 8.02 17.50
CA LEU A 30 8.65 7.06 16.86
C LEU A 30 9.55 7.70 15.80
N THR A 31 9.00 8.60 15.00
CA THR A 31 9.69 9.18 13.83
C THR A 31 10.29 10.56 14.09
N GLY A 32 9.82 11.26 15.10
CA GLY A 32 10.16 12.67 15.32
C GLY A 32 9.41 13.61 14.37
N ASP A 33 8.53 13.09 13.51
CA ASP A 33 7.79 13.90 12.55
C ASP A 33 6.61 14.61 13.22
N THR A 34 6.61 15.95 13.17
CA THR A 34 5.53 16.81 13.67
C THR A 34 5.08 17.80 12.59
N SER A 35 5.37 17.48 11.32
CA SER A 35 5.17 18.41 10.19
C SER A 35 3.74 18.45 9.66
N PHE A 36 2.80 17.80 10.31
CA PHE A 36 1.40 17.72 9.88
C PHE A 36 0.48 18.46 10.86
N ASP A 37 -0.67 18.92 10.34
CA ASP A 37 -1.65 19.63 11.15
C ASP A 37 -2.37 18.68 12.11
N GLU A 38 -2.82 19.23 13.23
CA GLU A 38 -3.58 18.49 14.23
C GLU A 38 -4.85 17.89 13.59
N GLY A 39 -5.15 16.65 13.92
CA GLY A 39 -6.32 15.94 13.41
C GLY A 39 -6.11 15.31 12.03
N MET A 40 -4.98 15.54 11.39
CA MET A 40 -4.67 14.93 10.10
C MET A 40 -3.86 13.66 10.26
N ILE A 41 -4.05 12.73 9.31
CA ILE A 41 -3.26 11.52 9.24
C ILE A 41 -2.01 11.83 8.39
N PRO A 42 -0.79 11.64 8.94
CA PRO A 42 0.42 11.83 8.13
C PRO A 42 0.44 10.88 6.93
N SER A 43 0.84 11.40 5.77
CA SER A 43 0.89 10.62 4.53
C SER A 43 1.66 9.30 4.66
N PRO A 44 2.81 9.23 5.38
CA PRO A 44 3.51 7.95 5.54
C PRO A 44 2.67 6.87 6.23
N MET A 45 1.69 7.22 7.04
CA MET A 45 0.82 6.22 7.67
C MET A 45 -0.12 5.59 6.63
N LEU A 46 -0.55 6.33 5.61
CA LEU A 46 -1.29 5.77 4.48
C LEU A 46 -0.40 4.80 3.71
N GLY A 47 0.86 5.16 3.50
CA GLY A 47 1.86 4.28 2.93
C GLY A 47 2.05 3.00 3.74
N GLY A 48 1.94 3.09 5.06
CA GLY A 48 2.00 1.93 5.94
C GLY A 48 0.85 0.95 5.72
N MET A 49 -0.35 1.44 5.46
CA MET A 49 -1.49 0.59 5.09
C MET A 49 -1.21 -0.16 3.79
N VAL A 50 -0.65 0.53 2.80
CA VAL A 50 -0.27 -0.07 1.52
C VAL A 50 0.81 -1.13 1.73
N SER A 51 1.83 -0.81 2.51
CA SER A 51 2.92 -1.74 2.83
C SER A 51 2.39 -3.03 3.44
N ASP A 52 1.43 -2.94 4.36
CA ASP A 52 0.82 -4.11 4.98
C ASP A 52 0.12 -4.98 3.94
N LEU A 53 -0.65 -4.38 3.03
CA LEU A 53 -1.32 -5.12 1.95
C LEU A 53 -0.32 -5.82 1.04
N LEU A 54 0.76 -5.12 0.66
CA LEU A 54 1.79 -5.69 -0.23
C LEU A 54 2.48 -6.89 0.42
N GLY A 55 2.79 -6.78 1.70
CA GLY A 55 3.57 -7.80 2.39
C GLY A 55 2.76 -8.97 2.93
N THR A 56 1.47 -8.79 3.18
CA THR A 56 0.65 -9.83 3.81
C THR A 56 -0.44 -10.40 2.91
N LYS A 57 -0.85 -9.66 1.88
CA LYS A 57 -1.98 -10.06 1.03
C LYS A 57 -1.61 -10.22 -0.44
N VAL A 58 -1.22 -9.15 -1.14
CA VAL A 58 -0.95 -9.17 -2.59
C VAL A 58 0.24 -8.26 -2.87
N PRO A 59 1.36 -8.76 -3.34
CA PRO A 59 1.71 -10.16 -3.66
C PRO A 59 1.87 -11.07 -2.45
N GLY A 60 2.02 -10.53 -1.23
CA GLY A 60 2.12 -11.30 -0.02
C GLY A 60 3.54 -11.46 0.49
N ARG A 61 3.71 -12.44 1.37
CA ARG A 61 4.98 -12.68 2.06
C ARG A 61 6.15 -12.87 1.10
N GLY A 62 7.27 -12.24 1.40
CA GLY A 62 8.46 -12.30 0.54
C GLY A 62 8.56 -11.14 -0.45
N THR A 63 7.63 -10.21 -0.39
CA THR A 63 7.64 -9.01 -1.23
C THR A 63 8.67 -8.00 -0.72
N MET A 64 9.48 -7.49 -1.63
CA MET A 64 10.41 -6.39 -1.34
C MET A 64 9.98 -5.15 -2.12
N TRP A 65 9.79 -4.04 -1.42
CA TRP A 65 9.35 -2.79 -2.02
C TRP A 65 10.55 -2.12 -2.69
N LEU A 66 10.47 -1.91 -4.00
CA LEU A 66 11.57 -1.30 -4.75
C LEU A 66 11.35 0.17 -5.08
N LYS A 67 10.10 0.54 -5.42
CA LYS A 67 9.81 1.88 -5.90
C LYS A 67 8.34 2.20 -5.67
N GLN A 68 8.06 3.48 -5.38
CA GLN A 68 6.69 3.96 -5.24
C GLN A 68 6.61 5.38 -5.82
N HIS A 69 5.45 5.69 -6.37
CA HIS A 69 5.10 7.03 -6.80
C HIS A 69 3.66 7.29 -6.38
N TYR A 70 3.47 8.09 -5.34
CA TYR A 70 2.15 8.37 -4.77
C TYR A 70 1.85 9.85 -4.79
N GLU A 71 0.57 10.17 -4.98
CA GLU A 71 0.03 11.50 -4.83
C GLU A 71 -1.00 11.48 -3.71
N PHE A 72 -1.13 12.59 -2.99
CA PHE A 72 -2.06 12.74 -1.88
C PHE A 72 -2.99 13.92 -2.19
N PRO A 73 -4.02 13.71 -3.04
CA PRO A 73 -4.84 14.81 -3.56
C PRO A 73 -5.75 15.46 -2.52
N ALA A 74 -6.01 14.79 -1.40
CA ALA A 74 -6.84 15.32 -0.33
C ALA A 74 -6.33 14.84 1.02
N PRO A 75 -6.55 15.61 2.09
CA PRO A 75 -6.12 15.19 3.42
C PRO A 75 -7.00 14.10 3.98
N ALA A 76 -6.39 13.17 4.73
CA ALA A 76 -7.09 12.18 5.53
C ALA A 76 -7.09 12.63 6.98
N HIS A 77 -8.17 12.36 7.70
CA HIS A 77 -8.35 12.85 9.06
C HIS A 77 -8.50 11.71 10.06
N VAL A 78 -8.03 11.98 11.27
CA VAL A 78 -8.24 11.10 12.43
C VAL A 78 -9.74 10.87 12.61
N GLY A 79 -10.14 9.62 12.87
CA GLY A 79 -11.53 9.27 13.06
C GLY A 79 -12.29 8.92 11.79
N GLU A 80 -11.70 9.18 10.61
CA GLU A 80 -12.27 8.74 9.33
C GLU A 80 -11.86 7.31 9.02
N ALA A 81 -12.79 6.50 8.51
CA ALA A 81 -12.46 5.18 7.99
C ALA A 81 -11.78 5.34 6.62
N ILE A 82 -10.57 4.83 6.50
CA ILE A 82 -9.79 4.87 5.25
C ILE A 82 -9.68 3.45 4.71
N THR A 83 -10.02 3.26 3.44
CA THR A 83 -9.86 1.98 2.74
C THR A 83 -8.71 2.08 1.78
N ALA A 84 -7.67 1.28 2.02
CA ALA A 84 -6.54 1.15 1.12
C ALA A 84 -6.75 -0.07 0.23
N SER A 85 -6.36 0.02 -1.04
CA SER A 85 -6.43 -1.09 -1.98
C SER A 85 -5.20 -1.13 -2.87
N VAL A 86 -4.81 -2.34 -3.27
CA VAL A 86 -3.75 -2.57 -4.24
C VAL A 86 -4.28 -3.55 -5.29
N GLU A 87 -3.84 -3.36 -6.53
CA GLU A 87 -4.23 -4.23 -7.64
C GLU A 87 -3.05 -4.43 -8.56
N ILE A 88 -2.76 -5.69 -8.89
CA ILE A 88 -1.68 -6.01 -9.84
C ILE A 88 -2.06 -5.50 -11.22
N SER A 89 -1.25 -4.59 -11.76
CA SER A 89 -1.45 -3.98 -13.08
C SER A 89 -0.55 -4.59 -14.14
N ARG A 90 0.60 -5.12 -13.75
CA ARG A 90 1.57 -5.69 -14.67
C ARG A 90 2.47 -6.69 -13.94
N LEU A 91 2.85 -7.75 -14.67
CA LEU A 91 3.78 -8.76 -14.18
C LEU A 91 4.96 -8.87 -15.13
N ARG A 92 6.16 -8.97 -14.57
CA ARG A 92 7.37 -9.31 -15.31
C ARG A 92 8.06 -10.48 -14.60
N PRO A 93 7.54 -11.70 -14.79
CA PRO A 93 8.04 -12.88 -14.06
C PRO A 93 9.50 -13.16 -14.33
N GLU A 94 9.98 -12.87 -15.54
CA GLU A 94 11.39 -13.09 -15.94
C GLU A 94 12.36 -12.22 -15.14
N LYS A 95 11.85 -11.16 -14.47
CA LYS A 95 12.65 -10.28 -13.63
C LYS A 95 12.19 -10.27 -12.17
N ASP A 96 11.23 -11.13 -11.83
CA ASP A 96 10.64 -11.19 -10.49
C ASP A 96 10.01 -9.85 -10.06
N LEU A 97 9.38 -9.14 -11.01
CA LEU A 97 8.79 -7.84 -10.77
C LEU A 97 7.27 -7.86 -10.87
N VAL A 98 6.63 -7.16 -9.93
CA VAL A 98 5.18 -6.96 -9.90
C VAL A 98 4.91 -5.48 -9.79
N TYR A 99 4.05 -4.96 -10.69
CA TYR A 99 3.60 -3.58 -10.67
C TYR A 99 2.16 -3.55 -10.15
N LEU A 100 1.88 -2.62 -9.25
CA LEU A 100 0.54 -2.51 -8.65
C LEU A 100 0.07 -1.06 -8.68
N ASN A 101 -1.24 -0.90 -8.89
CA ASN A 101 -1.92 0.36 -8.66
C ASN A 101 -2.36 0.42 -7.21
N VAL A 102 -2.30 1.61 -6.62
CA VAL A 102 -2.55 1.86 -5.21
C VAL A 102 -3.59 2.95 -5.07
N GLN A 103 -4.51 2.78 -4.14
CA GLN A 103 -5.50 3.81 -3.83
C GLN A 103 -5.93 3.73 -2.38
N CYS A 104 -6.07 4.91 -1.74
CA CYS A 104 -6.72 5.01 -0.43
C CYS A 104 -7.88 6.00 -0.57
N VAL A 105 -9.04 5.63 -0.05
CA VAL A 105 -10.25 6.48 -0.09
C VAL A 105 -10.84 6.61 1.31
N ASN A 106 -11.47 7.76 1.56
CA ASN A 106 -12.22 7.96 2.80
C ASN A 106 -13.66 7.47 2.64
N LEU A 107 -14.47 7.60 3.69
CA LEU A 107 -15.84 7.10 3.71
C LEU A 107 -16.74 7.76 2.66
N GLN A 108 -16.44 9.00 2.27
CA GLN A 108 -17.18 9.73 1.23
C GLN A 108 -16.73 9.38 -0.19
N GLY A 109 -15.78 8.45 -0.33
CA GLY A 109 -15.23 8.07 -1.63
C GLY A 109 -14.17 9.03 -2.17
N GLN A 110 -13.72 9.98 -1.36
CA GLN A 110 -12.69 10.93 -1.75
C GLN A 110 -11.33 10.23 -1.73
N ILE A 111 -10.53 10.40 -2.79
CA ILE A 111 -9.20 9.83 -2.88
C ILE A 111 -8.24 10.64 -2.02
N VAL A 112 -7.62 9.98 -1.04
CA VAL A 112 -6.63 10.59 -0.15
C VAL A 112 -5.20 10.13 -0.47
N CYS A 113 -5.05 9.06 -1.26
CA CYS A 113 -3.77 8.58 -1.77
C CYS A 113 -4.02 7.81 -3.05
N LYS A 114 -3.18 8.01 -4.07
CA LYS A 114 -3.22 7.20 -5.30
C LYS A 114 -1.83 7.13 -5.89
N GLY A 115 -1.55 6.07 -6.63
CA GLY A 115 -0.29 5.94 -7.32
C GLY A 115 0.02 4.54 -7.76
N GLU A 116 1.31 4.31 -7.96
CA GLU A 116 1.84 3.05 -8.44
C GLU A 116 3.00 2.62 -7.57
N THR A 117 3.19 1.31 -7.49
CA THR A 117 4.33 0.75 -6.78
C THR A 117 4.92 -0.41 -7.56
N LEU A 118 6.21 -0.64 -7.36
CA LEU A 118 6.96 -1.74 -7.97
C LEU A 118 7.58 -2.54 -6.84
N VAL A 119 7.33 -3.84 -6.86
CA VAL A 119 7.90 -4.75 -5.86
C VAL A 119 8.62 -5.91 -6.52
N PHE A 120 9.59 -6.47 -5.79
CA PHE A 120 10.31 -7.68 -6.16
C PHE A 120 9.68 -8.85 -5.39
N VAL A 121 9.39 -9.92 -6.11
CA VAL A 121 8.89 -11.17 -5.51
C VAL A 121 9.63 -12.33 -6.18
N ALA A 122 10.49 -13.02 -5.44
CA ALA A 122 11.34 -14.07 -6.00
C ALA A 122 10.53 -15.22 -6.61
N ASP A 123 11.09 -15.83 -7.65
CA ASP A 123 10.58 -17.05 -8.27
C ASP A 123 9.20 -16.93 -8.89
N LEU A 124 8.92 -15.81 -9.55
CA LEU A 124 7.64 -15.59 -10.20
C LEU A 124 7.46 -16.40 -11.48
N GLU A 125 8.53 -16.61 -12.25
CA GLU A 125 8.42 -17.24 -13.57
C GLU A 125 8.07 -18.72 -13.48
N SER A 126 8.75 -19.42 -12.58
CA SER A 126 8.53 -20.85 -12.41
C SER A 126 9.15 -21.32 -11.09
N ALA A 127 8.76 -22.54 -10.67
CA ALA A 127 9.43 -23.17 -9.54
C ALA A 127 10.88 -23.44 -9.91
N ARG A 128 11.80 -22.71 -9.31
CA ARG A 128 13.25 -22.92 -9.52
C ARG A 128 13.73 -23.98 -8.54
N SER A 129 14.17 -25.06 -9.09
CA SER A 129 14.64 -26.16 -8.29
C SER A 129 16.14 -26.10 -8.08
#